data_da2b5a78b9183690ece576585ea605de
#
_entry.id   da2b5a78b9183690ece576585ea605de
#
_cell.length_a   1.000
_cell.length_b   1.000
_cell.length_c   1.000
_cell.angle_alpha   90.00
_cell.angle_beta   90.00
_cell.angle_gamma   90.00
#
_symmetry.space_group_name_H-M   'P 1'
#
loop_
_entity.id
_entity.type
_entity.pdbx_description
1 polymer ?
#
loop_
_entity_poly.entity_id
_entity_poly.type
_entity_poly.pdbx_seq_one_letter_code
_entity_poly.pdbx_strand_id
1 'polypeptide(L)'
;MRTALIRIEACRARMSHEERKLDTRRKIAMGGLVIKAGLDREEPAVLLGMLMSAARVLSSPNADEHRRRWRERGDTAFKGA
;
A
#
# COMPACT_ATOMS: atom_id res chain seq x y z
N MET A 1 1.84 17.51 -8.81
CA MET A 1 2.19 16.11 -9.07
C MET A 1 3.67 15.89 -9.35
N ARG A 2 4.26 16.67 -10.27
CA ARG A 2 5.70 16.54 -10.55
C ARG A 2 6.56 16.81 -9.30
N THR A 3 6.17 17.77 -8.48
CA THR A 3 6.91 18.10 -7.26
C THR A 3 6.93 16.92 -6.27
N ALA A 4 5.83 16.22 -6.11
CA ALA A 4 5.75 15.06 -5.23
C ALA A 4 6.61 13.91 -5.74
N LEU A 5 6.62 13.67 -7.05
CA LEU A 5 7.46 12.64 -7.67
C LEU A 5 8.95 12.94 -7.47
N ILE A 6 9.34 14.21 -7.67
CA ILE A 6 10.72 14.65 -7.48
C ILE A 6 11.16 14.44 -6.02
N ARG A 7 10.29 14.73 -5.05
CA ARG A 7 10.57 14.48 -3.63
C ARG A 7 10.81 13.02 -3.33
N ILE A 8 9.96 12.13 -3.89
CA ILE A 8 10.10 10.69 -3.69
C ILE A 8 11.43 10.20 -4.26
N GLU A 9 11.79 10.63 -5.46
CA GLU A 9 13.04 10.25 -6.09
C GLU A 9 14.24 10.77 -5.30
N ALA A 10 14.20 12.02 -4.84
CA ALA A 10 15.27 12.60 -4.03
C ALA A 10 15.44 11.84 -2.71
N CYS A 11 14.36 11.46 -2.04
CA CYS A 11 14.41 10.66 -0.83
C CYS A 11 15.05 9.30 -1.09
N ARG A 12 14.69 8.64 -2.19
CA ARG A 12 15.27 7.35 -2.55
C ARG A 12 16.77 7.47 -2.83
N ALA A 13 17.17 8.53 -3.51
CA ALA A 13 18.58 8.77 -3.81
C ALA A 13 19.44 8.96 -2.55
N ARG A 14 18.84 9.41 -1.46
CA ARG A 14 19.53 9.61 -0.18
C ARG A 14 19.56 8.38 0.71
N MET A 15 18.80 7.35 0.36
CA MET A 15 18.76 6.12 1.14
C MET A 15 20.09 5.38 1.07
N SER A 16 20.49 4.78 2.17
CA SER A 16 21.62 3.87 2.23
C SER A 16 21.27 2.59 1.45
N HIS A 17 22.30 1.78 1.17
CA HIS A 17 22.11 0.49 0.50
C HIS A 17 21.14 -0.43 1.27
N GLU A 18 21.29 -0.49 2.58
CA GLU A 18 20.42 -1.31 3.45
C GLU A 18 18.97 -0.80 3.42
N GLU A 19 18.79 0.51 3.48
CA GLU A 19 17.47 1.12 3.41
C GLU A 19 16.81 0.84 2.07
N ARG A 20 17.55 0.86 0.98
CA ARG A 20 17.03 0.53 -0.35
C ARG A 20 16.56 -0.91 -0.43
N LYS A 21 17.29 -1.84 0.17
CA LYS A 21 16.88 -3.25 0.22
C LYS A 21 15.58 -3.42 0.97
N LEU A 22 15.44 -2.77 2.13
CA LEU A 22 14.22 -2.81 2.93
C LEU A 22 13.05 -2.19 2.19
N ASP A 23 13.27 -1.05 1.53
CA ASP A 23 12.25 -0.38 0.73
C ASP A 23 11.77 -1.27 -0.41
N THR A 24 12.68 -1.91 -1.10
CA THR A 24 12.35 -2.84 -2.19
C THR A 24 11.54 -4.03 -1.68
N ARG A 25 11.95 -4.65 -0.58
CA ARG A 25 11.23 -5.78 0.02
C ARG A 25 9.82 -5.38 0.42
N ARG A 26 9.68 -4.20 1.00
CA ARG A 26 8.37 -3.68 1.40
C ARG A 26 7.44 -3.49 0.21
N LYS A 27 7.95 -2.95 -0.89
CA LYS A 27 7.18 -2.76 -2.11
C LYS A 27 6.77 -4.08 -2.74
N ILE A 28 7.65 -5.07 -2.73
CA ILE A 28 7.34 -6.42 -3.22
C ILE A 28 6.24 -7.05 -2.38
N ALA A 29 6.32 -6.92 -1.06
CA ALA A 29 5.30 -7.45 -0.16
C ALA A 29 3.95 -6.80 -0.39
N MET A 30 3.93 -5.47 -0.59
CA MET A 30 2.70 -4.74 -0.90
C MET A 30 2.11 -5.17 -2.23
N GLY A 31 2.95 -5.37 -3.25
CA GLY A 31 2.52 -5.89 -4.53
C GLY A 31 1.90 -7.27 -4.40
N GLY A 32 2.46 -8.13 -3.58
CA GLY A 32 1.91 -9.44 -3.27
C GLY A 32 0.52 -9.38 -2.66
N LEU A 33 0.28 -8.41 -1.78
CA LEU A 33 -1.03 -8.20 -1.17
C LEU A 33 -2.07 -7.76 -2.20
N VAL A 34 -1.68 -6.89 -3.15
CA VAL A 34 -2.54 -6.45 -4.24
C VAL A 34 -2.97 -7.64 -5.10
N ILE A 35 -2.03 -8.51 -5.44
CA ILE A 35 -2.32 -9.72 -6.21
C ILE A 35 -3.25 -10.64 -5.44
N LYS A 36 -2.99 -10.86 -4.16
CA LYS A 36 -3.83 -11.71 -3.30
C LYS A 36 -5.24 -11.16 -3.18
N ALA A 37 -5.40 -9.84 -3.19
CA ALA A 37 -6.71 -9.19 -3.17
C ALA A 37 -7.46 -9.29 -4.51
N GLY A 38 -6.80 -9.75 -5.57
CA GLY A 38 -7.40 -9.86 -6.88
C GLY A 38 -7.44 -8.55 -7.66
N LEU A 39 -6.60 -7.60 -7.30
CA LEU A 39 -6.60 -6.25 -7.89
C LEU A 39 -5.44 -6.01 -8.85
N ASP A 40 -4.67 -7.04 -9.16
CA ASP A 40 -3.47 -6.92 -9.98
C ASP A 40 -3.75 -6.62 -11.46
N ARG A 41 -4.99 -6.83 -11.89
CA ARG A 41 -5.41 -6.55 -13.29
C ARG A 41 -6.15 -5.24 -13.45
N GLU A 42 -6.34 -4.50 -12.36
CA GLU A 42 -6.99 -3.20 -12.42
C GLU A 42 -6.06 -2.17 -13.04
N GLU A 43 -6.64 -1.16 -13.69
CA GLU A 43 -5.86 -0.03 -14.20
C GLU A 43 -5.12 0.64 -13.06
N PRO A 44 -3.86 1.07 -13.29
CA PRO A 44 -3.09 1.76 -12.26
C PRO A 44 -3.82 2.96 -11.65
N ALA A 45 -4.54 3.73 -12.46
CA ALA A 45 -5.30 4.88 -11.97
C ALA A 45 -6.43 4.46 -11.04
N VAL A 46 -7.13 3.37 -11.37
CA VAL A 46 -8.22 2.83 -10.53
C VAL A 46 -7.65 2.33 -9.22
N LEU A 47 -6.56 1.58 -9.27
CA LEU A 47 -5.91 1.05 -8.08
C LEU A 47 -5.44 2.17 -7.16
N LEU A 48 -4.77 3.18 -7.72
CA LEU A 48 -4.29 4.32 -6.94
C LEU A 48 -5.45 5.09 -6.30
N GLY A 49 -6.49 5.37 -7.08
CA GLY A 49 -7.67 6.08 -6.57
C GLY A 49 -8.35 5.34 -5.42
N MET A 50 -8.46 4.03 -5.55
CA MET A 50 -9.03 3.18 -4.50
C MET A 50 -8.17 3.22 -3.23
N LEU A 51 -6.85 3.08 -3.37
CA LEU A 51 -5.94 3.13 -2.24
C LEU A 51 -5.95 4.50 -1.57
N MET A 52 -6.04 5.58 -2.35
CA MET A 52 -6.17 6.93 -1.81
C MET A 52 -7.46 7.11 -1.02
N SER A 53 -8.56 6.53 -1.50
CA SER A 53 -9.84 6.56 -0.80
C SER A 53 -9.75 5.79 0.52
N ALA A 54 -9.11 4.62 0.50
CA ALA A 54 -8.89 3.84 1.71
C ALA A 54 -8.00 4.60 2.71
N ALA A 55 -6.97 5.27 2.22
CA ALA A 55 -6.08 6.07 3.07
C ALA A 55 -6.85 7.20 3.76
N ARG A 56 -7.80 7.81 3.06
CA ARG A 56 -8.64 8.86 3.63
C ARG A 56 -9.52 8.30 4.75
N VAL A 57 -10.13 7.14 4.54
CA VAL A 57 -10.94 6.47 5.57
C VAL A 57 -10.08 6.15 6.79
N LEU A 58 -8.84 5.70 6.59
CA LEU A 58 -7.92 5.36 7.68
C LEU A 58 -7.34 6.59 8.39
N SER A 59 -7.62 7.80 7.89
CA SER A 59 -7.28 9.05 8.55
C SER A 59 -8.49 9.68 9.24
N SER A 60 -9.65 9.05 9.20
CA SER A 60 -10.88 9.54 9.80
C SER A 60 -10.97 9.16 11.28
N PRO A 61 -11.90 9.77 12.05
CA PRO A 61 -12.12 9.38 13.44
C PRO A 61 -12.52 7.91 13.63
N ASN A 62 -13.09 7.29 12.61
CA ASN A 62 -13.53 5.89 12.66
C ASN A 62 -12.46 4.91 12.13
N ALA A 63 -11.22 5.37 11.99
CA ALA A 63 -10.14 4.59 11.40
C ALA A 63 -9.92 3.23 12.10
N ASP A 64 -9.95 3.21 13.42
CA ASP A 64 -9.67 1.99 14.19
C ASP A 64 -10.71 0.89 13.92
N GLU A 65 -11.96 1.27 13.79
CA GLU A 65 -13.02 0.32 13.46
C GLU A 65 -12.86 -0.24 12.06
N HIS A 66 -12.53 0.61 11.09
CA HIS A 66 -12.26 0.18 9.72
C HIS A 66 -11.06 -0.76 9.67
N ARG A 67 -9.98 -0.44 10.39
CA ARG A 67 -8.81 -1.31 10.48
C ARG A 67 -9.16 -2.66 11.06
N ARG A 68 -9.99 -2.70 12.10
CA ARG A 68 -10.42 -3.94 12.72
C ARG A 68 -11.17 -4.84 11.73
N ARG A 69 -12.13 -4.28 11.03
CA ARG A 69 -12.92 -5.02 10.02
C ARG A 69 -12.05 -5.53 8.89
N TRP A 70 -11.19 -4.68 8.38
CA TRP A 70 -10.31 -5.05 7.27
C TRP A 70 -9.26 -6.06 7.71
N ARG A 71 -8.78 -5.96 8.95
CA ARG A 71 -7.84 -6.95 9.50
C ARG A 71 -8.49 -8.32 9.60
N GLU A 72 -9.71 -8.40 10.11
CA GLU A 72 -10.45 -9.67 10.20
C GLU A 72 -10.62 -10.31 8.83
N ARG A 73 -11.00 -9.51 7.85
CA ARG A 73 -11.18 -10.01 6.48
C ARG A 73 -9.84 -10.46 5.88
N GLY A 74 -8.79 -9.69 6.08
CA GLY A 74 -7.44 -10.03 5.60
C GLY A 74 -6.91 -11.30 6.26
N ASP A 75 -7.09 -11.43 7.56
CA ASP A 75 -6.67 -12.63 8.30
C ASP A 75 -7.39 -13.87 7.78
N THR A 76 -8.67 -13.76 7.48
CA THR A 76 -9.45 -14.85 6.89
C THR A 76 -8.88 -15.24 5.52
N ALA A 77 -8.53 -14.26 4.70
CA ALA A 77 -7.93 -14.49 3.38
C ALA A 77 -6.57 -15.18 3.49
N PHE A 78 -5.74 -14.80 4.46
CA PHE A 78 -4.45 -15.44 4.69
C PHE A 78 -4.62 -16.91 5.12
N LYS A 79 -5.61 -17.18 5.95
CA LYS A 79 -5.88 -18.55 6.40
C LYS A 79 -6.43 -19.43 5.28
N GLY A 80 -7.21 -18.85 4.37
CA GLY A 80 -7.80 -19.56 3.26
C GLY A 80 -6.85 -19.83 2.09
N ALA A 81 -5.64 -19.31 2.16
CA ALA A 81 -4.62 -19.56 1.13
C ALA A 81 -3.80 -20.86 1.46
#